data_5a6af4ed21389890794f8ec54c1a21e5
#
_entry.id   5a6af4ed21389890794f8ec54c1a21e5
#
_cell.length_a   1.000
_cell.length_b   1.000
_cell.length_c   1.000
_cell.angle_alpha   90.00
_cell.angle_beta   90.00
_cell.angle_gamma   90.00
#
_symmetry.space_group_name_H-M   'P 1'
#
loop_
_entity.id
_entity.type
_entity.pdbx_description
1 polymer ?
#
loop_
_entity_poly.entity_id
_entity_poly.type
_entity_poly.pdbx_seq_one_letter_code
_entity_poly.pdbx_strand_id
1 'polypeptide(L)'
;MNSTASGAGTSLIGRVVDTARFDVERGKIREFAHATGAADLVHTDPREAQARGHPDVLATATHVVVSGHYRDQRAVVAAHGLDLRRIVVGSTAWEYARPLRAGDTLSGTRRVAGDEIRVGRRGGTMRLVTLETEYVDSDGAVAVRQFEVLIERGTA
;
A
#
# COMPACT_ATOMS: atom_id res chain seq x y z
N MET A 1 -18.65 -15.54 41.91
CA MET A 1 -17.68 -14.50 41.56
C MET A 1 -16.90 -15.01 40.36
N ASN A 2 -17.39 -14.74 39.15
CA ASN A 2 -16.68 -15.10 37.91
C ASN A 2 -16.02 -13.85 37.37
N SER A 3 -14.72 -13.79 37.54
CA SER A 3 -13.86 -12.76 36.93
C SER A 3 -13.56 -13.23 35.50
N THR A 4 -14.28 -12.67 34.52
CA THR A 4 -13.91 -12.77 33.12
C THR A 4 -12.71 -11.85 32.89
N ALA A 5 -11.53 -12.44 32.83
CA ALA A 5 -10.33 -11.73 32.36
C ALA A 5 -10.55 -11.44 30.86
N SER A 6 -11.03 -10.23 30.57
CA SER A 6 -10.98 -9.63 29.25
C SER A 6 -9.53 -9.37 28.92
N GLY A 7 -8.94 -10.22 28.08
CA GLY A 7 -7.65 -9.94 27.46
C GLY A 7 -7.78 -8.73 26.53
N ALA A 8 -7.63 -7.55 27.08
CA ALA A 8 -7.51 -6.31 26.30
C ALA A 8 -6.20 -6.36 25.52
N GLY A 9 -6.20 -7.01 24.36
CA GLY A 9 -5.12 -6.89 23.40
C GLY A 9 -4.96 -5.41 23.07
N THR A 10 -3.74 -4.88 23.26
CA THR A 10 -3.40 -3.50 22.92
C THR A 10 -3.82 -3.23 21.47
N SER A 11 -4.70 -2.27 21.26
CA SER A 11 -5.14 -1.89 19.92
C SER A 11 -3.92 -1.53 19.06
N LEU A 12 -3.85 -2.10 17.87
CA LEU A 12 -2.80 -1.82 16.88
C LEU A 12 -3.08 -0.54 16.09
N ILE A 13 -4.29 0.00 16.17
CA ILE A 13 -4.73 1.19 15.41
C ILE A 13 -3.84 2.39 15.74
N GLY A 14 -3.37 3.08 14.70
CA GLY A 14 -2.45 4.22 14.78
C GLY A 14 -0.96 3.83 14.85
N ARG A 15 -0.65 2.56 15.07
CA ARG A 15 0.74 2.10 15.15
C ARG A 15 1.41 2.19 13.77
N VAL A 16 2.62 2.76 13.74
CA VAL A 16 3.47 2.72 12.56
C VAL A 16 3.95 1.29 12.34
N VAL A 17 3.73 0.79 11.14
CA VAL A 17 4.12 -0.55 10.71
C VAL A 17 5.54 -0.54 10.18
N ASP A 18 5.77 0.34 9.22
CA ASP A 18 7.07 0.56 8.59
C ASP A 18 7.13 1.92 7.89
N THR A 19 8.35 2.28 7.46
CA THR A 19 8.61 3.40 6.58
C THR A 19 9.57 2.93 5.48
N ALA A 20 9.29 3.30 4.24
CA ALA A 20 10.14 2.96 3.10
C ALA A 20 10.30 4.15 2.17
N ARG A 21 11.53 4.34 1.66
CA ARG A 21 11.79 5.26 0.57
C ARG A 21 11.39 4.60 -0.76
N PHE A 22 10.79 5.38 -1.64
CA PHE A 22 10.36 4.94 -2.97
C PHE A 22 10.78 5.97 -4.01
N ASP A 23 11.74 5.61 -4.85
CA ASP A 23 12.16 6.43 -5.99
C ASP A 23 11.36 6.01 -7.23
N VAL A 24 10.69 7.00 -7.86
CA VAL A 24 9.89 6.80 -9.07
C VAL A 24 10.81 6.87 -10.29
N GLU A 25 11.31 5.72 -10.71
CA GLU A 25 12.31 5.60 -11.77
C GLU A 25 11.64 5.46 -13.15
N ARG A 26 12.14 6.20 -14.14
CA ARG A 26 11.64 6.15 -15.53
C ARG A 26 11.65 4.74 -16.11
N GLY A 27 12.71 3.96 -15.84
CA GLY A 27 12.82 2.57 -16.29
C GLY A 27 11.72 1.70 -15.72
N LYS A 28 11.45 1.80 -14.41
CA LYS A 28 10.40 1.06 -13.73
C LYS A 28 8.99 1.47 -14.16
N ILE A 29 8.77 2.76 -14.43
CA ILE A 29 7.49 3.22 -15.02
C ILE A 29 7.24 2.51 -16.35
N ARG A 30 8.25 2.51 -17.24
CA ARG A 30 8.14 1.86 -18.56
C ARG A 30 7.88 0.37 -18.43
N GLU A 31 8.65 -0.33 -17.60
CA GLU A 31 8.48 -1.77 -17.36
C GLU A 31 7.08 -2.09 -16.83
N PHE A 32 6.63 -1.32 -15.85
CA PHE A 32 5.32 -1.50 -15.24
C PHE A 32 4.18 -1.19 -16.23
N ALA A 33 4.32 -0.13 -17.04
CA ALA A 33 3.36 0.21 -18.09
C ALA A 33 3.23 -0.95 -19.11
N HIS A 34 4.36 -1.51 -19.56
CA HIS A 34 4.36 -2.68 -20.46
C HIS A 34 3.70 -3.89 -19.78
N ALA A 35 4.05 -4.20 -18.54
CA ALA A 35 3.52 -5.35 -17.80
C ALA A 35 2.01 -5.27 -17.57
N THR A 36 1.47 -4.05 -17.44
CA THR A 36 0.04 -3.80 -17.19
C THR A 36 -0.75 -3.47 -18.45
N GLY A 37 -0.11 -3.45 -19.62
CA GLY A 37 -0.75 -3.12 -20.91
C GLY A 37 -1.17 -1.66 -21.03
N ALA A 38 -0.54 -0.74 -20.26
CA ALA A 38 -0.78 0.69 -20.38
C ALA A 38 -0.13 1.22 -21.67
N ALA A 39 -0.95 1.46 -22.69
CA ALA A 39 -0.52 1.81 -24.05
C ALA A 39 -0.30 3.31 -24.26
N ASP A 40 -0.69 4.17 -23.30
CA ASP A 40 -0.52 5.61 -23.46
C ASP A 40 0.96 5.99 -23.40
N LEU A 41 1.43 6.69 -24.44
CA LEU A 41 2.83 7.10 -24.59
C LEU A 41 3.29 8.06 -23.48
N VAL A 42 2.38 8.68 -22.74
CA VAL A 42 2.72 9.52 -21.56
C VAL A 42 3.53 8.74 -20.51
N HIS A 43 3.41 7.42 -20.50
CA HIS A 43 4.14 6.55 -19.56
C HIS A 43 5.51 6.09 -20.08
N THR A 44 5.80 6.26 -21.37
CA THR A 44 6.99 5.67 -22.00
C THR A 44 7.82 6.63 -22.81
N ASP A 45 7.22 7.71 -23.33
CA ASP A 45 7.90 8.72 -24.15
C ASP A 45 7.92 10.09 -23.43
N PRO A 46 9.13 10.56 -23.01
CA PRO A 46 9.24 11.87 -22.36
C PRO A 46 8.80 13.04 -23.24
N ARG A 47 8.93 12.94 -24.58
CA ARG A 47 8.50 14.01 -25.51
C ARG A 47 6.98 14.14 -25.52
N GLU A 48 6.30 12.99 -25.51
CA GLU A 48 4.84 12.95 -25.43
C GLU A 48 4.34 13.52 -24.09
N ALA A 49 4.99 13.14 -22.98
CA ALA A 49 4.68 13.69 -21.67
C ALA A 49 4.87 15.21 -21.63
N GLN A 50 5.98 15.72 -22.19
CA GLN A 50 6.26 17.15 -22.27
C GLN A 50 5.27 17.90 -23.16
N ALA A 51 4.87 17.32 -24.28
CA ALA A 51 3.84 17.90 -25.16
C ALA A 51 2.48 18.06 -24.45
N ARG A 52 2.22 17.24 -23.43
CA ARG A 52 1.02 17.34 -22.58
C ARG A 52 1.23 18.16 -21.30
N GLY A 53 2.35 18.87 -21.18
CA GLY A 53 2.65 19.77 -20.05
C GLY A 53 3.23 19.10 -18.82
N HIS A 54 3.69 17.85 -18.92
CA HIS A 54 4.38 17.15 -17.84
C HIS A 54 5.90 17.24 -18.01
N PRO A 55 6.68 17.42 -16.95
CA PRO A 55 8.13 17.56 -17.07
C PRO A 55 8.84 16.24 -17.48
N ASP A 56 8.22 15.09 -17.22
CA ASP A 56 8.72 13.76 -17.57
C ASP A 56 7.57 12.76 -17.64
N VAL A 57 7.85 11.50 -18.00
CA VAL A 57 6.86 10.43 -18.06
C VAL A 57 6.11 10.27 -16.75
N LEU A 58 4.82 10.00 -16.85
CA LEU A 58 3.95 9.76 -15.72
C LEU A 58 3.93 8.28 -15.34
N ALA A 59 3.91 8.02 -14.05
CA ALA A 59 3.59 6.71 -13.54
C ALA A 59 2.12 6.35 -13.83
N THR A 60 1.83 5.08 -14.07
CA THR A 60 0.43 4.61 -14.15
C THR A 60 -0.24 4.71 -12.79
N ALA A 61 -1.58 4.71 -12.76
CA ALA A 61 -2.35 4.89 -11.54
C ALA A 61 -2.09 3.82 -10.44
N THR A 62 -1.57 2.65 -10.81
CA THR A 62 -1.25 1.58 -9.85
C THR A 62 0.24 1.39 -9.61
N HIS A 63 1.09 2.22 -10.23
CA HIS A 63 2.55 2.08 -10.15
C HIS A 63 3.10 2.11 -8.72
N VAL A 64 2.43 2.79 -7.80
CA VAL A 64 2.88 2.89 -6.40
C VAL A 64 3.02 1.53 -5.71
N VAL A 65 2.39 0.46 -6.23
CA VAL A 65 2.58 -0.92 -5.71
C VAL A 65 4.04 -1.39 -5.80
N VAL A 66 4.83 -0.81 -6.70
CA VAL A 66 6.27 -1.08 -6.84
C VAL A 66 7.01 -0.76 -5.54
N SER A 67 6.50 0.17 -4.74
CA SER A 67 7.06 0.48 -3.41
C SER A 67 7.14 -0.74 -2.48
N GLY A 68 6.30 -1.75 -2.73
CA GLY A 68 6.31 -3.02 -1.98
C GLY A 68 7.65 -3.77 -2.08
N HIS A 69 8.43 -3.58 -3.15
CA HIS A 69 9.76 -4.18 -3.29
C HIS A 69 10.79 -3.65 -2.28
N TYR A 70 10.53 -2.49 -1.68
CA TYR A 70 11.41 -1.85 -0.69
C TYR A 70 10.97 -2.12 0.76
N ARG A 71 9.99 -3.04 0.96
CA ARG A 71 9.41 -3.36 2.26
C ARG A 71 9.63 -4.83 2.62
N ASP A 72 9.90 -5.11 3.89
CA ASP A 72 9.90 -6.47 4.41
C ASP A 72 8.49 -6.88 4.86
N GLN A 73 7.72 -7.42 3.91
CA GLN A 73 6.35 -7.86 4.17
C GLN A 73 6.27 -8.98 5.23
N ARG A 74 7.28 -9.84 5.33
CA ARG A 74 7.30 -10.93 6.31
C ARG A 74 7.45 -10.38 7.72
N ALA A 75 8.40 -9.45 7.91
CA ALA A 75 8.59 -8.80 9.19
C ALA A 75 7.33 -8.03 9.63
N VAL A 76 6.68 -7.32 8.69
CA VAL A 76 5.43 -6.59 8.96
C VAL A 76 4.32 -7.53 9.42
N VAL A 77 4.07 -8.60 8.70
CA VAL A 77 3.03 -9.59 9.02
C VAL A 77 3.27 -10.21 10.40
N ALA A 78 4.51 -10.63 10.67
CA ALA A 78 4.91 -11.22 11.95
C ALA A 78 4.75 -10.25 13.12
N ALA A 79 5.15 -8.97 12.95
CA ALA A 79 5.05 -7.94 13.98
C ALA A 79 3.59 -7.64 14.42
N HIS A 80 2.61 -7.98 13.56
CA HIS A 80 1.19 -7.79 13.82
C HIS A 80 0.47 -9.08 14.23
N GLY A 81 1.23 -10.16 14.49
CA GLY A 81 0.70 -11.46 14.88
C GLY A 81 -0.18 -12.11 13.82
N LEU A 82 0.09 -11.82 12.54
CA LEU A 82 -0.60 -12.40 11.40
C LEU A 82 0.19 -13.59 10.83
N ASP A 83 -0.50 -14.55 10.23
CA ASP A 83 0.12 -15.68 9.53
C ASP A 83 0.05 -15.48 8.01
N LEU A 84 1.20 -15.19 7.39
CA LEU A 84 1.32 -14.94 5.95
C LEU A 84 0.68 -16.02 5.07
N ARG A 85 0.67 -17.28 5.53
CA ARG A 85 0.07 -18.41 4.80
C ARG A 85 -1.47 -18.30 4.71
N ARG A 86 -2.09 -17.51 5.57
CA ARG A 86 -3.55 -17.34 5.67
C ARG A 86 -4.03 -15.98 5.21
N ILE A 87 -3.10 -15.09 4.80
CA ILE A 87 -3.43 -13.74 4.36
C ILE A 87 -3.79 -13.71 2.88
N VAL A 88 -4.81 -12.95 2.57
CA VAL A 88 -5.14 -12.50 1.22
C VAL A 88 -5.34 -10.99 1.24
N VAL A 89 -5.04 -10.33 0.13
CA VAL A 89 -5.38 -8.92 -0.07
C VAL A 89 -6.87 -8.84 -0.41
N GLY A 90 -7.63 -8.15 0.43
CA GLY A 90 -9.07 -7.96 0.23
C GLY A 90 -9.38 -6.83 -0.73
N SER A 91 -8.69 -5.71 -0.57
CA SER A 91 -8.80 -4.55 -1.45
C SER A 91 -7.58 -3.66 -1.35
N THR A 92 -7.35 -2.89 -2.41
CA THR A 92 -6.37 -1.80 -2.41
C THR A 92 -6.99 -0.59 -3.11
N ALA A 93 -6.82 0.60 -2.53
CA ALA A 93 -7.27 1.86 -3.09
C ALA A 93 -6.17 2.92 -2.97
N TRP A 94 -6.18 3.89 -3.88
CA TRP A 94 -5.23 5.00 -3.90
C TRP A 94 -5.96 6.33 -4.07
N GLU A 95 -5.50 7.32 -3.32
CA GLU A 95 -5.91 8.71 -3.45
C GLU A 95 -4.68 9.54 -3.85
N TYR A 96 -4.72 10.14 -5.02
CA TYR A 96 -3.63 10.94 -5.56
C TYR A 96 -3.90 12.43 -5.37
N ALA A 97 -3.02 13.12 -4.66
CA ALA A 97 -3.02 14.59 -4.63
C ALA A 97 -2.47 15.17 -5.94
N ARG A 98 -1.55 14.43 -6.59
CA ARG A 98 -1.00 14.73 -7.92
C ARG A 98 -0.53 13.45 -8.61
N PRO A 99 -0.42 13.43 -9.95
CA PRO A 99 0.23 12.35 -10.65
C PRO A 99 1.68 12.17 -10.18
N LEU A 100 2.14 10.92 -10.11
CA LEU A 100 3.55 10.59 -9.91
C LEU A 100 4.28 10.63 -11.25
N ARG A 101 5.52 11.09 -11.25
CA ARG A 101 6.36 11.22 -12.44
C ARG A 101 7.76 10.70 -12.18
N ALA A 102 8.48 10.41 -13.24
CA ALA A 102 9.90 10.05 -13.14
C ALA A 102 10.69 11.16 -12.43
N GLY A 103 11.55 10.76 -11.50
CA GLY A 103 12.34 11.66 -10.66
C GLY A 103 11.69 12.01 -9.31
N ASP A 104 10.43 11.65 -9.08
CA ASP A 104 9.85 11.78 -7.73
C ASP A 104 10.58 10.84 -6.76
N THR A 105 10.88 11.35 -5.56
CA THR A 105 11.35 10.58 -4.41
C THR A 105 10.33 10.72 -3.30
N LEU A 106 9.79 9.59 -2.84
CA LEU A 106 8.73 9.55 -1.86
C LEU A 106 9.19 8.79 -0.60
N SER A 107 8.73 9.25 0.55
CA SER A 107 8.83 8.51 1.82
C SER A 107 7.43 8.02 2.20
N GLY A 108 7.24 6.71 2.23
CA GLY A 108 5.96 6.08 2.54
C GLY A 108 5.93 5.56 3.97
N THR A 109 5.16 6.20 4.85
CA THR A 109 4.91 5.72 6.22
C THR A 109 3.60 4.96 6.27
N ARG A 110 3.64 3.69 6.66
CA ARG A 110 2.49 2.80 6.76
C ARG A 110 2.05 2.65 8.20
N ARG A 111 0.73 2.77 8.43
CA ARG A 111 0.10 2.66 9.75
C ARG A 111 -1.07 1.68 9.71
N VAL A 112 -1.40 1.12 10.86
CA VAL A 112 -2.65 0.38 11.04
C VAL A 112 -3.78 1.40 11.19
N ALA A 113 -4.71 1.41 10.24
CA ALA A 113 -5.90 2.26 10.26
C ALA A 113 -7.13 1.54 10.82
N GLY A 114 -7.15 0.21 10.78
CA GLY A 114 -8.24 -0.61 11.33
C GLY A 114 -7.80 -2.03 11.62
N ASP A 115 -8.43 -2.65 12.60
CA ASP A 115 -8.19 -4.05 12.99
C ASP A 115 -9.49 -4.61 13.57
N GLU A 116 -10.16 -5.49 12.85
CA GLU A 116 -11.45 -6.03 13.22
C GLU A 116 -11.58 -7.52 12.93
N ILE A 117 -12.38 -8.20 13.75
CA ILE A 117 -12.71 -9.61 13.54
C ILE A 117 -14.15 -9.68 13.00
N ARG A 118 -14.32 -10.41 11.93
CA ARG A 118 -15.64 -10.69 11.32
C ARG A 118 -15.93 -12.17 11.25
N VAL A 119 -17.20 -12.52 11.36
CA VAL A 119 -17.69 -13.88 11.12
C VAL A 119 -18.13 -13.99 9.66
N GLY A 120 -17.56 -14.96 8.95
CA GLY A 120 -17.90 -15.20 7.54
C GLY A 120 -19.28 -15.85 7.39
N ARG A 121 -19.91 -15.68 6.21
CA ARG A 121 -21.25 -16.24 5.90
C ARG A 121 -21.34 -17.77 6.01
N ARG A 122 -20.20 -18.47 5.84
CA ARG A 122 -20.11 -19.94 5.92
C ARG A 122 -19.61 -20.43 7.28
N GLY A 123 -19.64 -19.58 8.31
CA GLY A 123 -18.94 -19.82 9.56
C GLY A 123 -17.44 -19.54 9.46
N GLY A 124 -16.74 -19.63 10.60
CA GLY A 124 -15.34 -19.25 10.69
C GLY A 124 -15.14 -17.74 10.88
N THR A 125 -14.01 -17.40 11.46
CA THR A 125 -13.63 -16.01 11.73
C THR A 125 -12.62 -15.53 10.69
N MET A 126 -12.64 -14.22 10.42
CA MET A 126 -11.64 -13.52 9.62
C MET A 126 -11.18 -12.30 10.42
N ARG A 127 -9.90 -12.02 10.40
CA ARG A 127 -9.35 -10.75 10.89
C ARG A 127 -9.05 -9.85 9.69
N LEU A 128 -9.59 -8.65 9.70
CA LEU A 128 -9.39 -7.64 8.69
C LEU A 128 -8.47 -6.56 9.27
N VAL A 129 -7.28 -6.41 8.69
CA VAL A 129 -6.35 -5.35 9.07
C VAL A 129 -6.28 -4.35 7.94
N THR A 130 -6.70 -3.12 8.20
CA THR A 130 -6.59 -2.01 7.25
C THR A 130 -5.30 -1.27 7.50
N LEU A 131 -4.49 -1.17 6.46
CA LEU A 131 -3.25 -0.41 6.44
C LEU A 131 -3.45 0.86 5.62
N GLU A 132 -2.99 1.98 6.13
CA GLU A 132 -2.90 3.24 5.41
C GLU A 132 -1.42 3.59 5.23
N THR A 133 -1.03 3.91 3.99
CA THR A 133 0.31 4.40 3.68
C THR A 133 0.21 5.80 3.12
N GLU A 134 0.84 6.75 3.79
CA GLU A 134 0.99 8.11 3.28
C GLU A 134 2.37 8.26 2.66
N TYR A 135 2.40 8.62 1.37
CA TYR A 135 3.61 8.91 0.63
C TYR A 135 3.79 10.41 0.51
N VAL A 136 4.85 10.92 1.12
CA VAL A 136 5.23 12.34 1.08
C VAL A 136 6.44 12.53 0.17
N ASP A 137 6.49 13.64 -0.53
CA ASP A 137 7.64 14.03 -1.36
C ASP A 137 8.74 14.73 -0.52
N SER A 138 9.79 15.19 -1.20
CA SER A 138 10.94 15.87 -0.57
C SER A 138 10.57 17.14 0.18
N ASP A 139 9.47 17.77 -0.20
CA ASP A 139 8.97 19.01 0.42
C ASP A 139 8.01 18.73 1.59
N GLY A 140 7.75 17.45 1.88
CA GLY A 140 6.84 17.00 2.92
C GLY A 140 5.37 17.05 2.50
N ALA A 141 5.08 17.31 1.21
CA ALA A 141 3.72 17.30 0.71
C ALA A 141 3.26 15.86 0.40
N VAL A 142 2.01 15.55 0.76
CA VAL A 142 1.41 14.26 0.43
C VAL A 142 1.17 14.16 -1.06
N ALA A 143 1.78 13.17 -1.70
CA ALA A 143 1.58 12.86 -3.11
C ALA A 143 0.50 11.80 -3.32
N VAL A 144 0.50 10.74 -2.48
CA VAL A 144 -0.43 9.61 -2.56
C VAL A 144 -0.76 9.10 -1.18
N ARG A 145 -2.03 8.70 -0.97
CA ARG A 145 -2.45 7.80 0.11
C ARG A 145 -2.86 6.47 -0.48
N GLN A 146 -2.39 5.39 0.14
CA GLN A 146 -2.78 4.02 -0.21
C GLN A 146 -3.49 3.39 0.97
N PHE A 147 -4.61 2.75 0.69
CA PHE A 147 -5.37 1.96 1.64
C PHE A 147 -5.35 0.50 1.20
N GLU A 148 -4.97 -0.40 2.09
CA GLU A 148 -4.89 -1.82 1.82
C GLU A 148 -5.60 -2.60 2.93
N VAL A 149 -6.48 -3.52 2.56
CA VAL A 149 -7.14 -4.40 3.51
C VAL A 149 -6.54 -5.79 3.38
N LEU A 150 -5.86 -6.23 4.44
CA LEU A 150 -5.40 -7.61 4.59
C LEU A 150 -6.45 -8.43 5.32
N ILE A 151 -6.79 -9.59 4.78
CA ILE A 151 -7.74 -10.52 5.37
C ILE A 151 -6.99 -11.78 5.79
N GLU A 152 -6.87 -11.99 7.08
CA GLU A 152 -6.38 -13.26 7.62
C GLU A 152 -7.56 -14.20 7.85
N ARG A 153 -7.56 -15.34 7.17
CA ARG A 153 -8.58 -16.37 7.35
C ARG A 153 -8.33 -17.14 8.63
N GLY A 154 -9.38 -17.40 9.41
CA GLY A 154 -9.31 -18.22 10.60
C GLY A 154 -8.91 -19.68 10.27
N THR A 155 -8.41 -20.39 11.27
CA THR A 155 -8.31 -21.86 11.21
C THR A 155 -9.70 -22.45 11.28
N ALA A 156 -9.97 -23.44 10.43
CA ALA A 156 -11.20 -24.24 10.52
C ALA A 156 -11.20 -25.02 11.83
#